data_96e4ebd18489f4f7cfef06117831485c
#
_entry.id   96e4ebd18489f4f7cfef06117831485c
#
_cell.length_a   1.000
_cell.length_b   1.000
_cell.length_c   1.000
_cell.angle_alpha   90.00
_cell.angle_beta   90.00
_cell.angle_gamma   90.00
#
_symmetry.space_group_name_H-M   'P 1'
#
loop_
_entity.id
_entity.type
_entity.pdbx_description
1 polymer ?
#
loop_
_entity_poly.entity_id
_entity_poly.type
_entity_poly.pdbx_seq_one_letter_code
_entity_poly.pdbx_strand_id
1 'polypeptide(L)'
;RQDAESLGLAQYAYRTPNALFLVHGRYYVEIIASKVSGQVLQSVKMMAETFIRNTPAEAATVNETALFPKQELVKNSMVLISSDAFGYDGFDKIYTAEYEFDDHSLMAYLSHRRTPVEAKELASTYTVFLLAYGGKNIEAQMPIKGARLIEILDTYEIVFSHGSYL
;
A
#
# COMPACT_ATOMS: atom_id res chain seq x y z
N ARG A 1 0.89 -6.86 7.89
CA ARG A 1 -0.03 -6.64 9.04
C ARG A 1 -0.92 -7.86 9.15
N GLN A 2 -0.53 -8.83 9.97
CA GLN A 2 -1.18 -10.15 10.08
C GLN A 2 -2.65 -10.13 10.55
N ASP A 3 -3.17 -9.00 11.03
CA ASP A 3 -4.51 -8.90 11.63
C ASP A 3 -5.42 -7.86 10.92
N ALA A 4 -5.11 -7.49 9.68
CA ALA A 4 -5.93 -6.55 8.93
C ALA A 4 -7.11 -7.26 8.26
N GLU A 5 -8.34 -6.82 8.56
CA GLU A 5 -9.58 -7.33 7.94
C GLU A 5 -10.18 -6.25 7.04
N SER A 6 -10.40 -6.58 5.78
CA SER A 6 -11.05 -5.67 4.83
C SER A 6 -12.52 -5.45 5.18
N LEU A 7 -12.97 -4.21 5.05
CA LEU A 7 -14.33 -3.80 5.30
C LEU A 7 -14.99 -3.27 4.02
N GLY A 8 -16.20 -3.70 3.73
CA GLY A 8 -16.98 -3.22 2.57
C GLY A 8 -17.61 -1.82 2.77
N LEU A 9 -16.99 -0.92 3.53
CA LEU A 9 -17.54 0.40 3.87
C LEU A 9 -17.21 1.47 2.84
N ALA A 10 -16.05 1.35 2.20
CA ALA A 10 -15.54 2.30 1.20
C ALA A 10 -14.62 1.55 0.22
N GLN A 11 -14.12 2.25 -0.80
CA GLN A 11 -13.23 1.66 -1.80
C GLN A 11 -11.99 1.00 -1.17
N TYR A 12 -11.45 1.62 -0.11
CA TYR A 12 -10.37 1.09 0.72
C TYR A 12 -10.78 1.28 2.17
N ALA A 13 -11.22 0.22 2.81
CA ALA A 13 -11.51 0.22 4.23
C ALA A 13 -11.03 -1.11 4.83
N TYR A 14 -10.21 -1.01 5.85
CA TYR A 14 -9.75 -2.16 6.61
C TYR A 14 -9.71 -1.83 8.10
N ARG A 15 -9.73 -2.84 8.93
CA ARG A 15 -9.59 -2.70 10.37
C ARG A 15 -8.44 -3.53 10.92
N THR A 16 -7.90 -3.07 12.02
CA THR A 16 -7.07 -3.85 12.95
C THR A 16 -7.86 -4.08 14.24
N PRO A 17 -7.34 -4.81 15.23
CA PRO A 17 -8.04 -5.00 16.50
C PRO A 17 -8.48 -3.71 17.21
N ASN A 18 -7.77 -2.59 17.02
CA ASN A 18 -8.04 -1.33 17.70
C ASN A 18 -8.18 -0.10 16.78
N ALA A 19 -8.19 -0.28 15.48
CA ALA A 19 -8.30 0.86 14.56
C ALA A 19 -9.09 0.50 13.30
N LEU A 20 -9.63 1.53 12.64
CA LEU A 20 -10.24 1.46 11.34
C LEU A 20 -9.61 2.52 10.44
N PHE A 21 -9.30 2.12 9.23
CA PHE A 21 -8.69 2.94 8.20
C PHE A 21 -9.57 2.92 6.96
N LEU A 22 -9.79 4.09 6.35
CA LEU A 22 -10.54 4.17 5.10
C LEU A 22 -10.09 5.33 4.22
N VAL A 23 -10.32 5.18 2.92
CA VAL A 23 -10.21 6.27 1.94
C VAL A 23 -11.62 6.60 1.45
N HIS A 24 -11.99 7.87 1.53
CA HIS A 24 -13.25 8.39 1.03
C HIS A 24 -13.02 9.70 0.25
N GLY A 25 -13.09 9.63 -1.08
CA GLY A 25 -12.68 10.71 -1.96
C GLY A 25 -11.22 11.10 -1.71
N ARG A 26 -10.98 12.37 -1.37
CA ARG A 26 -9.65 12.90 -1.05
C ARG A 26 -9.21 12.71 0.41
N TYR A 27 -10.06 12.10 1.24
CA TYR A 27 -9.80 11.94 2.66
C TYR A 27 -9.26 10.54 2.94
N TYR A 28 -8.13 10.50 3.65
CA TYR A 28 -7.67 9.32 4.36
C TYR A 28 -8.07 9.48 5.83
N VAL A 29 -8.80 8.52 6.36
CA VAL A 29 -9.37 8.57 7.71
C VAL A 29 -8.84 7.43 8.54
N GLU A 30 -8.29 7.77 9.70
CA GLU A 30 -7.89 6.81 10.73
C GLU A 30 -8.74 7.03 11.97
N ILE A 31 -9.34 5.98 12.49
CA ILE A 31 -10.08 5.99 13.75
C ILE A 31 -9.40 4.99 14.67
N ILE A 32 -8.67 5.48 15.66
CA ILE A 32 -7.87 4.65 16.57
C ILE A 32 -8.53 4.64 17.94
N ALA A 33 -8.75 3.44 18.47
CA ALA A 33 -9.30 3.25 19.80
C ALA A 33 -8.18 2.96 20.81
N SER A 34 -8.28 3.55 22.00
CA SER A 34 -7.33 3.33 23.10
C SER A 34 -7.48 1.96 23.78
N LYS A 35 -8.61 1.28 23.55
CA LYS A 35 -8.91 -0.06 24.09
C LYS A 35 -9.55 -0.94 23.04
N VAL A 36 -9.24 -2.23 23.09
CA VAL A 36 -9.88 -3.25 22.25
C VAL A 36 -11.10 -3.79 23.01
N SER A 37 -12.30 -3.53 22.48
CA SER A 37 -13.54 -4.16 22.92
C SER A 37 -14.57 -4.18 21.79
N GLY A 38 -15.48 -5.14 21.80
CA GLY A 38 -16.52 -5.24 20.77
C GLY A 38 -17.40 -3.97 20.69
N GLN A 39 -17.71 -3.35 21.81
CA GLN A 39 -18.50 -2.11 21.86
C GLN A 39 -17.73 -0.94 21.24
N VAL A 40 -16.43 -0.81 21.49
CA VAL A 40 -15.59 0.24 20.92
C VAL A 40 -15.46 0.05 19.42
N LEU A 41 -15.23 -1.18 18.94
CA LEU A 41 -15.16 -1.48 17.51
C LEU A 41 -16.47 -1.15 16.80
N GLN A 42 -17.61 -1.41 17.41
CA GLN A 42 -18.93 -1.04 16.85
C GLN A 42 -19.08 0.49 16.75
N SER A 43 -18.62 1.22 17.77
CA SER A 43 -18.63 2.69 17.75
C SER A 43 -17.72 3.25 16.66
N VAL A 44 -16.52 2.71 16.50
CA VAL A 44 -15.55 3.07 15.44
C VAL A 44 -16.17 2.87 14.06
N LYS A 45 -16.84 1.73 13.83
CA LYS A 45 -17.54 1.45 12.58
C LYS A 45 -18.65 2.45 12.31
N MET A 46 -19.48 2.75 13.32
CA MET A 46 -20.56 3.71 13.20
C MET A 46 -20.06 5.13 12.92
N MET A 47 -18.91 5.53 13.49
CA MET A 47 -18.25 6.81 13.18
C MET A 47 -17.80 6.86 11.74
N ALA A 48 -17.18 5.80 11.21
CA ALA A 48 -16.75 5.68 9.82
C ALA A 48 -17.94 5.78 8.86
N GLU A 49 -19.02 5.03 9.10
CA GLU A 49 -20.24 5.06 8.30
C GLU A 49 -20.89 6.46 8.31
N THR A 50 -20.87 7.12 9.46
CA THR A 50 -21.42 8.48 9.60
C THR A 50 -20.58 9.49 8.85
N PHE A 51 -19.25 9.39 8.91
CA PHE A 51 -18.33 10.21 8.12
C PHE A 51 -18.59 10.05 6.62
N ILE A 52 -18.64 8.81 6.11
CA ILE A 52 -18.91 8.52 4.71
C ILE A 52 -20.23 9.13 4.25
N ARG A 53 -21.30 8.95 5.03
CA ARG A 53 -22.64 9.45 4.70
C ARG A 53 -22.74 10.98 4.68
N ASN A 54 -22.01 11.65 5.57
CA ASN A 54 -22.10 13.11 5.74
C ASN A 54 -21.04 13.89 4.96
N THR A 55 -20.08 13.20 4.32
CA THR A 55 -19.00 13.83 3.57
C THR A 55 -19.15 13.49 2.09
N PRO A 56 -19.61 14.41 1.24
CA PRO A 56 -19.64 14.19 -0.21
C PRO A 56 -18.22 13.90 -0.70
N ALA A 57 -18.05 12.81 -1.42
CA ALA A 57 -16.77 12.45 -2.03
C ALA A 57 -16.92 12.49 -3.55
N GLU A 58 -16.09 13.31 -4.20
CA GLU A 58 -15.87 13.18 -5.61
C GLU A 58 -15.12 11.87 -5.87
N ALA A 59 -15.54 11.13 -6.89
CA ALA A 59 -14.81 9.93 -7.30
C ALA A 59 -13.36 10.31 -7.62
N ALA A 60 -12.41 9.57 -7.08
CA ALA A 60 -11.00 9.75 -7.44
C ALA A 60 -10.86 9.58 -8.95
N THR A 61 -10.22 10.54 -9.60
CA THR A 61 -10.05 10.56 -11.06
C THR A 61 -9.09 9.48 -11.56
N VAL A 62 -8.27 8.93 -10.68
CA VAL A 62 -7.38 7.80 -10.93
C VAL A 62 -7.62 6.76 -9.84
N ASN A 63 -7.89 5.54 -10.27
CA ASN A 63 -8.03 4.40 -9.37
C ASN A 63 -6.74 3.57 -9.46
N GLU A 64 -5.76 3.91 -8.63
CA GLU A 64 -4.44 3.23 -8.60
C GLU A 64 -4.57 1.73 -8.44
N THR A 65 -5.59 1.25 -7.72
CA THR A 65 -5.80 -0.20 -7.57
C THR A 65 -6.28 -0.90 -8.83
N ALA A 66 -6.85 -0.15 -9.79
CA ALA A 66 -7.16 -0.74 -11.10
C ALA A 66 -5.90 -1.09 -11.92
N LEU A 67 -4.74 -0.55 -11.53
CA LEU A 67 -3.45 -0.86 -12.16
C LEU A 67 -2.86 -2.21 -11.71
N PHE A 68 -3.31 -2.74 -10.57
CA PHE A 68 -2.90 -4.06 -10.12
C PHE A 68 -3.53 -5.16 -10.98
N PRO A 69 -2.74 -6.10 -11.54
CA PRO A 69 -3.26 -7.27 -12.23
C PRO A 69 -4.28 -8.02 -11.38
N LYS A 70 -5.32 -8.55 -12.00
CA LYS A 70 -6.38 -9.28 -11.27
C LYS A 70 -6.11 -10.78 -11.15
N GLN A 71 -5.22 -11.31 -11.99
CA GLN A 71 -4.87 -12.72 -11.98
C GLN A 71 -4.05 -13.02 -10.72
N GLU A 72 -4.37 -14.10 -10.02
CA GLU A 72 -3.72 -14.56 -8.76
C GLU A 72 -3.75 -13.51 -7.62
N LEU A 73 -4.57 -12.47 -7.76
CA LEU A 73 -4.74 -11.46 -6.73
C LEU A 73 -5.51 -12.03 -5.54
N VAL A 74 -4.91 -11.97 -4.36
CA VAL A 74 -5.58 -12.37 -3.12
C VAL A 74 -6.76 -11.43 -2.85
N LYS A 75 -7.91 -12.01 -2.63
CA LYS A 75 -9.16 -11.24 -2.41
C LYS A 75 -9.01 -10.33 -1.17
N ASN A 76 -9.33 -9.06 -1.35
CA ASN A 76 -9.28 -8.04 -0.29
C ASN A 76 -7.89 -7.76 0.30
N SER A 77 -6.81 -8.12 -0.39
CA SER A 77 -5.43 -7.84 0.04
C SER A 77 -4.97 -6.41 -0.22
N MET A 78 -5.71 -5.65 -1.03
CA MET A 78 -5.30 -4.29 -1.35
C MET A 78 -5.41 -3.37 -0.15
N VAL A 79 -4.31 -2.68 0.17
CA VAL A 79 -4.21 -1.74 1.30
C VAL A 79 -3.52 -0.47 0.84
N LEU A 80 -3.96 0.68 1.37
CA LEU A 80 -3.22 1.93 1.28
C LEU A 80 -2.46 2.15 2.59
N ILE A 81 -1.14 2.33 2.50
CA ILE A 81 -0.27 2.72 3.60
C ILE A 81 0.00 4.22 3.43
N SER A 82 -0.45 5.02 4.38
CA SER A 82 -0.41 6.50 4.27
C SER A 82 0.99 7.07 4.43
N SER A 83 1.83 6.46 5.28
CA SER A 83 3.21 6.89 5.58
C SER A 83 4.06 5.73 6.05
N ASP A 84 5.37 5.91 5.97
CA ASP A 84 6.39 5.03 6.53
C ASP A 84 6.24 3.55 6.11
N ALA A 85 5.81 3.32 4.86
CA ALA A 85 5.68 1.98 4.35
C ALA A 85 7.04 1.27 4.35
N PHE A 86 7.04 0.00 4.75
CA PHE A 86 8.24 -0.85 4.84
C PHE A 86 9.35 -0.29 5.74
N GLY A 87 9.01 0.61 6.69
CA GLY A 87 9.98 1.25 7.57
C GLY A 87 10.80 2.36 6.92
N TYR A 88 10.43 2.80 5.72
CA TYR A 88 11.07 3.90 5.01
C TYR A 88 10.17 5.15 5.07
N ASP A 89 10.64 6.20 5.71
CA ASP A 89 9.91 7.46 5.92
C ASP A 89 9.62 8.24 4.62
N GLY A 90 10.35 7.94 3.54
CA GLY A 90 10.08 8.45 2.19
C GLY A 90 8.88 7.80 1.50
N PHE A 91 8.35 6.68 2.03
CA PHE A 91 7.23 5.95 1.43
C PHE A 91 5.90 6.36 2.05
N ASP A 92 5.27 7.35 1.45
CA ASP A 92 3.90 7.78 1.70
C ASP A 92 2.98 7.38 0.54
N LYS A 93 1.71 7.14 0.84
CA LYS A 93 0.66 6.80 -0.14
C LYS A 93 1.04 5.59 -1.00
N ILE A 94 1.45 4.51 -0.35
CA ILE A 94 1.80 3.25 -1.00
C ILE A 94 0.56 2.35 -1.03
N TYR A 95 0.09 2.01 -2.21
CA TYR A 95 -0.90 0.96 -2.43
C TYR A 95 -0.18 -0.38 -2.49
N THR A 96 -0.68 -1.37 -1.78
CA THR A 96 -0.14 -2.73 -1.81
C THR A 96 -1.21 -3.72 -2.26
N ALA A 97 -0.78 -4.82 -2.87
CA ALA A 97 -1.63 -5.94 -3.24
C ALA A 97 -0.83 -7.23 -3.10
N GLU A 98 -1.45 -8.27 -2.56
CA GLU A 98 -0.84 -9.58 -2.42
C GLU A 98 -1.30 -10.51 -3.55
N TYR A 99 -0.38 -11.33 -4.01
CA TYR A 99 -0.62 -12.35 -5.04
C TYR A 99 -0.16 -13.71 -4.53
N GLU A 100 -0.92 -14.74 -4.81
CA GLU A 100 -0.61 -16.10 -4.41
C GLU A 100 -0.49 -16.99 -5.64
N PHE A 101 0.65 -17.63 -5.77
CA PHE A 101 0.97 -18.62 -6.80
C PHE A 101 1.13 -19.98 -6.10
N ASP A 102 1.14 -21.07 -6.86
CA ASP A 102 1.10 -22.44 -6.33
C ASP A 102 2.06 -22.71 -5.16
N ASP A 103 3.28 -22.17 -5.19
CA ASP A 103 4.34 -22.45 -4.22
C ASP A 103 4.99 -21.19 -3.63
N HIS A 104 4.55 -19.99 -4.01
CA HIS A 104 5.12 -18.73 -3.53
C HIS A 104 4.09 -17.61 -3.52
N SER A 105 4.36 -16.60 -2.71
CA SER A 105 3.57 -15.36 -2.64
C SER A 105 4.40 -14.16 -3.08
N LEU A 106 3.72 -13.14 -3.56
CA LEU A 106 4.31 -11.88 -3.98
C LEU A 106 3.48 -10.73 -3.44
N MET A 107 4.15 -9.69 -2.97
CA MET A 107 3.52 -8.41 -2.68
C MET A 107 3.92 -7.39 -3.75
N ALA A 108 2.95 -6.86 -4.47
CA ALA A 108 3.17 -5.70 -5.33
C ALA A 108 2.85 -4.43 -4.56
N TYR A 109 3.60 -3.36 -4.81
CA TYR A 109 3.32 -2.04 -4.28
C TYR A 109 3.45 -0.97 -5.36
N LEU A 110 2.68 0.07 -5.22
CA LEU A 110 2.54 1.14 -6.20
C LEU A 110 2.39 2.48 -5.49
N SER A 111 3.12 3.47 -5.96
CA SER A 111 2.95 4.85 -5.52
C SER A 111 2.86 5.79 -6.71
N HIS A 112 1.86 6.66 -6.74
CA HIS A 112 1.73 7.72 -7.72
C HIS A 112 2.38 9.01 -7.20
N ARG A 113 3.30 9.56 -7.96
CA ARG A 113 3.97 10.83 -7.70
C ARG A 113 3.50 11.92 -8.65
N ARG A 114 3.73 13.18 -8.31
CA ARG A 114 3.29 14.31 -9.15
C ARG A 114 4.00 14.35 -10.51
N THR A 115 5.25 13.85 -10.57
CA THR A 115 6.07 13.86 -11.77
C THR A 115 6.85 12.56 -11.94
N PRO A 116 7.26 12.22 -13.18
CA PRO A 116 8.17 11.11 -13.43
C PRO A 116 9.53 11.26 -12.74
N VAL A 117 9.97 12.49 -12.52
CA VAL A 117 11.25 12.77 -11.82
C VAL A 117 11.13 12.36 -10.36
N GLU A 118 10.06 12.77 -9.67
CA GLU A 118 9.80 12.37 -8.28
C GLU A 118 9.69 10.83 -8.13
N ALA A 119 9.02 10.15 -9.05
CA ALA A 119 8.92 8.70 -9.02
C ALA A 119 10.29 8.03 -9.17
N LYS A 120 11.13 8.54 -10.08
CA LYS A 120 12.49 8.03 -10.30
C LYS A 120 13.40 8.30 -9.10
N GLU A 121 13.32 9.48 -8.51
CA GLU A 121 14.08 9.84 -7.31
C GLU A 121 13.69 8.95 -6.14
N LEU A 122 12.39 8.72 -5.94
CA LEU A 122 11.89 7.83 -4.90
C LEU A 122 12.39 6.39 -5.09
N ALA A 123 12.33 5.84 -6.32
CA ALA A 123 12.89 4.53 -6.62
C ALA A 123 14.39 4.44 -6.31
N SER A 124 15.15 5.49 -6.64
CA SER A 124 16.59 5.56 -6.37
C SER A 124 16.90 5.63 -4.87
N THR A 125 16.20 6.49 -4.13
CA THR A 125 16.43 6.67 -2.69
C THR A 125 15.99 5.44 -1.90
N TYR A 126 14.89 4.81 -2.28
CA TYR A 126 14.47 3.54 -1.68
C TYR A 126 15.49 2.40 -1.95
N THR A 127 16.02 2.32 -3.17
CA THR A 127 17.11 1.37 -3.47
C THR A 127 18.33 1.59 -2.57
N VAL A 128 18.72 2.86 -2.36
CA VAL A 128 19.84 3.20 -1.44
C VAL A 128 19.52 2.80 -0.01
N PHE A 129 18.28 3.00 0.43
CA PHE A 129 17.80 2.57 1.75
C PHE A 129 17.94 1.05 1.90
N LEU A 130 17.42 0.26 0.97
CA LEU A 130 17.54 -1.21 1.02
C LEU A 130 19.00 -1.67 1.12
N LEU A 131 19.88 -1.08 0.31
CA LEU A 131 21.32 -1.40 0.34
C LEU A 131 21.98 -1.02 1.67
N ALA A 132 21.58 0.10 2.28
CA ALA A 132 22.09 0.54 3.58
C ALA A 132 21.67 -0.40 4.72
N TYR A 133 20.53 -1.08 4.58
CA TYR A 133 20.02 -2.05 5.57
C TYR A 133 20.40 -3.50 5.25
N GLY A 134 21.47 -3.71 4.48
CA GLY A 134 22.05 -5.03 4.22
C GLY A 134 21.59 -5.69 2.92
N GLY A 135 20.79 -5.00 2.12
CA GLY A 135 20.41 -5.46 0.78
C GLY A 135 21.63 -5.59 -0.14
N LYS A 136 21.53 -6.51 -1.10
CA LYS A 136 22.54 -6.75 -2.12
C LYS A 136 21.94 -6.59 -3.50
N ASN A 137 22.57 -5.78 -4.35
CA ASN A 137 22.15 -5.67 -5.74
C ASN A 137 22.50 -6.96 -6.49
N ILE A 138 21.50 -7.58 -7.11
CA ILE A 138 21.66 -8.78 -7.91
C ILE A 138 21.72 -8.37 -9.39
N GLU A 139 22.79 -8.76 -10.05
CA GLU A 139 22.91 -8.56 -11.50
C GLU A 139 22.01 -9.56 -12.23
N ALA A 140 20.93 -9.06 -12.79
CA ALA A 140 19.99 -9.82 -13.59
C ALA A 140 19.53 -9.01 -14.80
N GLN A 141 19.25 -9.70 -15.90
CA GLN A 141 18.66 -9.06 -17.06
C GLN A 141 17.18 -8.79 -16.78
N MET A 142 16.84 -7.54 -16.47
CA MET A 142 15.48 -7.13 -16.16
C MET A 142 14.74 -6.71 -17.44
N PRO A 143 13.47 -7.11 -17.61
CA PRO A 143 12.66 -6.72 -18.76
C PRO A 143 12.30 -5.23 -18.75
N ILE A 144 12.38 -4.59 -17.57
CA ILE A 144 12.07 -3.17 -17.39
C ILE A 144 13.37 -2.38 -17.26
N LYS A 145 13.54 -1.41 -18.13
CA LYS A 145 14.73 -0.55 -18.14
C LYS A 145 14.86 0.23 -16.83
N GLY A 146 15.99 0.08 -16.17
CA GLY A 146 16.30 0.77 -14.91
C GLY A 146 15.77 0.07 -13.66
N ALA A 147 15.10 -1.07 -13.79
CA ALA A 147 14.73 -1.90 -12.66
C ALA A 147 15.97 -2.43 -11.92
N ARG A 148 15.87 -2.51 -10.61
CA ARG A 148 16.89 -3.06 -9.71
C ARG A 148 16.31 -4.28 -9.00
N LEU A 149 17.06 -5.37 -8.96
CA LEU A 149 16.75 -6.55 -8.18
C LEU A 149 17.64 -6.53 -6.94
N ILE A 150 17.01 -6.47 -5.77
CA ILE A 150 17.70 -6.42 -4.47
C ILE A 150 17.32 -7.65 -3.65
N GLU A 151 18.32 -8.38 -3.20
CA GLU A 151 18.18 -9.44 -2.19
C GLU A 151 18.30 -8.81 -0.80
N ILE A 152 17.29 -8.99 0.06
CA ILE A 152 17.29 -8.48 1.43
C ILE A 152 16.46 -9.40 2.34
N LEU A 153 16.98 -9.76 3.51
CA LEU A 153 16.28 -10.55 4.54
C LEU A 153 15.58 -11.81 3.97
N ASP A 154 16.30 -12.59 3.17
CA ASP A 154 15.80 -13.81 2.52
C ASP A 154 14.63 -13.60 1.54
N THR A 155 14.44 -12.35 1.09
CA THR A 155 13.46 -11.97 0.07
C THR A 155 14.13 -11.25 -1.09
N TYR A 156 13.38 -11.07 -2.17
CA TYR A 156 13.80 -10.29 -3.33
C TYR A 156 12.83 -9.14 -3.58
N GLU A 157 13.37 -7.96 -3.80
CA GLU A 157 12.60 -6.80 -4.21
C GLU A 157 13.02 -6.32 -5.59
N ILE A 158 12.04 -6.05 -6.45
CA ILE A 158 12.24 -5.40 -7.75
C ILE A 158 11.75 -3.97 -7.64
N VAL A 159 12.67 -3.02 -7.74
CA VAL A 159 12.37 -1.59 -7.63
C VAL A 159 12.56 -0.91 -8.99
N PHE A 160 11.54 -0.21 -9.48
CA PHE A 160 11.61 0.56 -10.72
C PHE A 160 10.59 1.71 -10.69
N SER A 161 10.74 2.64 -11.64
CA SER A 161 9.74 3.68 -11.91
C SER A 161 9.30 3.64 -13.37
N HIS A 162 8.02 3.93 -13.60
CA HIS A 162 7.46 4.06 -14.95
C HIS A 162 6.49 5.25 -14.99
N GLY A 163 6.77 6.25 -15.83
CA GLY A 163 6.03 7.50 -15.78
C GLY A 163 6.08 8.10 -14.37
N SER A 164 4.95 8.52 -13.84
CA SER A 164 4.83 9.06 -12.47
C SER A 164 4.61 7.99 -11.40
N TYR A 165 4.86 6.72 -11.70
CA TYR A 165 4.68 5.62 -10.75
C TYR A 165 6.02 4.99 -10.34
N LEU A 166 6.09 4.64 -9.07
CA LEU A 166 7.05 3.71 -8.51
C LEU A 166 6.32 2.41 -8.31
#